data_40b9a4188edd239a98d509880f27a5cc
#
_entry.id   40b9a4188edd239a98d509880f27a5cc
#
_cell.length_a   1.000
_cell.length_b   1.000
_cell.length_c   1.000
_cell.angle_alpha   90.00
_cell.angle_beta   90.00
_cell.angle_gamma   90.00
#
_symmetry.space_group_name_H-M   'P 1'
#
loop_
_entity.id
_entity.type
_entity.pdbx_description
1 polymer ?
#
loop_
_entity_poly.entity_id
_entity_poly.type
_entity_poly.pdbx_seq_one_letter_code
_entity_poly.pdbx_strand_id
1 'polypeptide(L)'
;MLVPAPIVAEIGYLLAAKAGAKTEAGFLRALAVGDFVSIELMNTDYHRMADLVEQYADLPLGTSDAAVVALAERTNVTEVVTLDRRHFTVVRPRHIKTFTLLP
;
A
#
# COMPACT_ATOMS: atom_id res chain seq x y z
N MET A 1 -11.46 -1.14 -3.08
CA MET A 1 -10.21 -1.03 -2.28
C MET A 1 -9.32 0.05 -2.86
N LEU A 2 -8.73 0.87 -2.01
CA LEU A 2 -7.89 1.99 -2.43
C LEU A 2 -6.44 1.55 -2.64
N VAL A 3 -5.79 2.09 -3.67
CA VAL A 3 -4.38 1.82 -4.00
C VAL A 3 -3.70 3.16 -4.26
N PRO A 4 -2.53 3.44 -3.64
CA PRO A 4 -1.78 4.64 -3.98
C PRO A 4 -1.38 4.63 -5.46
N ALA A 5 -1.73 5.68 -6.20
CA ALA A 5 -1.49 5.73 -7.64
C ALA A 5 -0.02 5.46 -8.02
N PRO A 6 0.98 6.02 -7.31
CA PRO A 6 2.38 5.81 -7.71
C PRO A 6 2.86 4.35 -7.60
N ILE A 7 2.18 3.49 -6.83
CA ILE A 7 2.64 2.10 -6.66
C ILE A 7 1.88 1.08 -7.50
N VAL A 8 0.95 1.51 -8.33
CA VAL A 8 0.19 0.59 -9.21
C VAL A 8 1.13 -0.24 -10.09
N ALA A 9 2.12 0.40 -10.70
CA ALA A 9 3.07 -0.30 -11.56
C ALA A 9 3.92 -1.31 -10.78
N GLU A 10 4.31 -0.99 -9.56
CA GLU A 10 5.07 -1.91 -8.71
C GLU A 10 4.23 -3.12 -8.30
N ILE A 11 2.97 -2.91 -7.93
CA ILE A 11 2.05 -4.01 -7.60
C ILE A 11 1.89 -4.93 -8.81
N GLY A 12 1.65 -4.36 -9.98
CA GLY A 12 1.54 -5.13 -11.21
C GLY A 12 2.78 -5.97 -11.50
N TYR A 13 3.94 -5.36 -11.36
CA TYR A 13 5.23 -6.05 -11.53
C TYR A 13 5.37 -7.24 -10.55
N LEU A 14 5.05 -7.03 -9.28
CA LEU A 14 5.16 -8.08 -8.27
C LEU A 14 4.15 -9.22 -8.52
N LEU A 15 2.93 -8.90 -8.95
CA LEU A 15 1.94 -9.90 -9.29
C LEU A 15 2.39 -10.74 -10.49
N ALA A 16 2.95 -10.11 -11.51
CA ALA A 16 3.51 -10.81 -12.68
C ALA A 16 4.61 -11.78 -12.26
N ALA A 17 5.52 -11.32 -11.40
CA ALA A 17 6.64 -12.14 -10.94
C ALA A 17 6.21 -13.34 -10.08
N LYS A 18 5.18 -13.15 -9.24
CA LYS A 18 4.73 -14.19 -8.29
C LYS A 18 3.63 -15.09 -8.85
N ALA A 19 2.76 -14.57 -9.72
CA ALA A 19 1.55 -15.27 -10.15
C ALA A 19 1.28 -15.19 -11.64
N GLY A 20 2.14 -14.54 -12.42
CA GLY A 20 2.08 -14.50 -13.88
C GLY A 20 1.21 -13.39 -14.44
N ALA A 21 1.28 -13.27 -15.78
CA ALA A 21 0.65 -12.19 -16.53
C ALA A 21 -0.88 -12.17 -16.39
N LYS A 22 -1.51 -13.33 -16.25
CA LYS A 22 -2.97 -13.42 -16.11
C LYS A 22 -3.45 -12.72 -14.82
N THR A 23 -2.72 -12.91 -13.71
CA THR A 23 -3.05 -12.27 -12.45
C THR A 23 -2.78 -10.78 -12.51
N GLU A 24 -1.68 -10.37 -13.13
CA GLU A 24 -1.37 -8.96 -13.37
C GLU A 24 -2.48 -8.29 -14.17
N ALA A 25 -2.90 -8.91 -15.29
CA ALA A 25 -3.98 -8.38 -16.11
C ALA A 25 -5.30 -8.29 -15.35
N GLY A 26 -5.59 -9.27 -14.49
CA GLY A 26 -6.77 -9.26 -13.62
C GLY A 26 -6.80 -8.06 -12.69
N PHE A 27 -5.65 -7.73 -12.08
CA PHE A 27 -5.50 -6.54 -11.24
C PHE A 27 -5.77 -5.25 -12.03
N LEU A 28 -5.20 -5.13 -13.23
CA LEU A 28 -5.41 -3.96 -14.08
C LEU A 28 -6.87 -3.80 -14.50
N ARG A 29 -7.54 -4.92 -14.82
CA ARG A 29 -8.97 -4.87 -15.13
C ARG A 29 -9.82 -4.50 -13.93
N ALA A 30 -9.46 -4.96 -12.74
CA ALA A 30 -10.12 -4.57 -11.50
C ALA A 30 -10.00 -3.07 -11.24
N LEU A 31 -8.85 -2.46 -11.55
CA LEU A 31 -8.68 -1.00 -11.52
C LEU A 31 -9.62 -0.32 -12.53
N ALA A 32 -9.72 -0.87 -13.73
CA ALA A 32 -10.54 -0.29 -14.80
C ALA A 32 -12.03 -0.26 -14.44
N VAL A 33 -12.53 -1.27 -13.73
CA VAL A 33 -13.96 -1.36 -13.34
C VAL A 33 -14.25 -0.81 -11.95
N GLY A 34 -13.25 -0.33 -11.22
CA GLY A 34 -13.42 0.32 -9.91
C GLY A 34 -13.41 -0.61 -8.70
N ASP A 35 -13.10 -1.90 -8.85
CA ASP A 35 -12.93 -2.81 -7.71
C ASP A 35 -11.72 -2.38 -6.88
N PHE A 36 -10.65 -1.94 -7.54
CA PHE A 36 -9.56 -1.18 -6.93
C PHE A 36 -9.63 0.25 -7.45
N VAL A 37 -9.38 1.22 -6.58
CA VAL A 37 -9.42 2.63 -6.93
C VAL A 37 -8.04 3.24 -6.69
N SER A 38 -7.45 3.76 -7.77
CA SER A 38 -6.15 4.44 -7.72
C SER A 38 -6.35 5.84 -7.14
N ILE A 39 -5.62 6.17 -6.07
CA ILE A 39 -5.72 7.45 -5.36
C ILE A 39 -4.37 8.18 -5.45
N GLU A 40 -4.42 9.43 -5.90
CA GLU A 40 -3.24 10.30 -5.92
C GLU A 40 -2.76 10.61 -4.51
N LEU A 41 -1.44 10.67 -4.33
CA LEU A 41 -0.85 11.10 -3.08
C LEU A 41 -0.81 12.63 -3.01
N MET A 42 -1.10 13.16 -1.82
CA MET A 42 -1.00 14.59 -1.54
C MET A 42 0.36 14.92 -0.92
N ASN A 43 0.74 16.21 -0.92
CA ASN A 43 1.99 16.63 -0.31
C ASN A 43 2.08 16.21 1.17
N THR A 44 0.97 16.26 1.91
CA THR A 44 0.90 15.79 3.29
C THR A 44 1.18 14.30 3.42
N ASP A 45 0.79 13.50 2.43
CA ASP A 45 1.11 12.08 2.42
C ASP A 45 2.61 11.84 2.29
N TYR A 46 3.29 12.60 1.41
CA TYR A 46 4.74 12.47 1.25
C TYR A 46 5.50 12.85 2.53
N HIS A 47 5.06 13.88 3.24
CA HIS A 47 5.64 14.25 4.54
C HIS A 47 5.46 13.10 5.55
N ARG A 48 4.27 12.53 5.62
CA ARG A 48 4.00 11.40 6.51
C ARG A 48 4.84 10.18 6.14
N MET A 49 4.99 9.90 4.84
CA MET A 49 5.83 8.81 4.35
C MET A 49 7.28 8.98 4.78
N ALA A 50 7.82 10.18 4.69
CA ALA A 50 9.18 10.47 5.13
C ALA A 50 9.35 10.17 6.63
N ASP A 51 8.40 10.60 7.45
CA ASP A 51 8.42 10.31 8.90
C ASP A 51 8.40 8.81 9.17
N LEU A 52 7.57 8.07 8.44
CA LEU A 52 7.45 6.62 8.60
C LEU A 52 8.74 5.90 8.21
N VAL A 53 9.35 6.30 7.10
CA VAL A 53 10.61 5.70 6.63
C VAL A 53 11.73 5.92 7.66
N GLU A 54 11.80 7.10 8.26
CA GLU A 54 12.77 7.39 9.30
C GLU A 54 12.48 6.62 10.59
N GLN A 55 11.22 6.58 11.02
CA GLN A 55 10.81 5.90 12.26
C GLN A 55 11.09 4.40 12.19
N TYR A 56 10.89 3.79 11.04
CA TYR A 56 11.04 2.34 10.84
C TYR A 56 12.27 1.99 9.99
N ALA A 57 13.35 2.79 10.13
CA ALA A 57 14.57 2.60 9.34
C ALA A 57 15.18 1.21 9.51
N ASP A 58 15.09 0.64 10.72
CA ASP A 58 15.66 -0.68 11.02
C ASP A 58 14.84 -1.83 10.43
N LEU A 59 13.57 -1.58 10.11
CA LEU A 59 12.68 -2.63 9.54
C LEU A 59 13.19 -3.17 8.21
N PRO A 60 13.66 -2.48 7.15
CA PRO A 60 13.41 -1.11 6.71
C PRO A 60 12.07 -0.98 5.99
N LEU A 61 11.29 -0.01 6.35
CA LEU A 61 10.03 0.29 5.68
C LEU A 61 10.30 1.03 4.37
N GLY A 62 9.94 0.43 3.24
CA GLY A 62 10.16 1.06 1.94
C GLY A 62 9.12 2.13 1.60
N THR A 63 9.39 2.88 0.53
CA THR A 63 8.53 3.97 0.06
C THR A 63 7.12 3.48 -0.27
N SER A 64 6.99 2.33 -0.92
CA SER A 64 5.67 1.80 -1.30
C SER A 64 4.82 1.44 -0.09
N ASP A 65 5.40 0.80 0.91
CA ASP A 65 4.70 0.46 2.15
C ASP A 65 4.32 1.73 2.93
N ALA A 66 5.23 2.72 2.97
CA ALA A 66 4.94 4.02 3.58
C ALA A 66 3.77 4.71 2.88
N ALA A 67 3.67 4.61 1.55
CA ALA A 67 2.55 5.17 0.79
C ALA A 67 1.23 4.51 1.18
N VAL A 68 1.21 3.19 1.34
CA VAL A 68 -0.01 2.46 1.76
C VAL A 68 -0.45 2.92 3.15
N VAL A 69 0.48 3.04 4.10
CA VAL A 69 0.17 3.50 5.46
C VAL A 69 -0.37 4.92 5.45
N ALA A 70 0.31 5.84 4.76
CA ALA A 70 -0.11 7.25 4.71
C ALA A 70 -1.50 7.41 4.08
N LEU A 71 -1.75 6.70 2.98
CA LEU A 71 -3.06 6.72 2.32
C LEU A 71 -4.15 6.16 3.24
N ALA A 72 -3.87 5.05 3.91
CA ALA A 72 -4.83 4.43 4.83
C ALA A 72 -5.18 5.36 5.99
N GLU A 73 -4.19 6.06 6.55
CA GLU A 73 -4.42 7.05 7.61
C GLU A 73 -5.31 8.19 7.12
N ARG A 74 -5.00 8.77 5.95
CA ARG A 74 -5.75 9.90 5.40
C ARG A 74 -7.18 9.53 5.05
N THR A 75 -7.41 8.31 4.55
CA THR A 75 -8.73 7.83 4.14
C THR A 75 -9.46 7.05 5.22
N ASN A 76 -8.83 6.86 6.38
CA ASN A 76 -9.38 6.11 7.51
C ASN A 76 -9.71 4.65 7.17
N VAL A 77 -8.89 4.03 6.34
CA VAL A 77 -9.00 2.61 5.96
C VAL A 77 -8.21 1.77 6.95
N THR A 78 -8.80 0.68 7.43
CA THR A 78 -8.19 -0.20 8.44
C THR A 78 -7.66 -1.51 7.87
N GLU A 79 -8.11 -1.89 6.68
CA GLU A 79 -7.71 -3.12 6.03
C GLU A 79 -6.76 -2.81 4.86
N VAL A 80 -5.66 -3.55 4.77
CA VAL A 80 -4.71 -3.40 3.67
C VAL A 80 -4.37 -4.76 3.09
N VAL A 81 -4.22 -4.80 1.76
CA VAL A 81 -3.63 -5.94 1.06
C VAL A 81 -2.15 -5.68 0.94
N THR A 82 -1.33 -6.63 1.35
CA THR A 82 0.11 -6.49 1.30
C THR A 82 0.77 -7.77 0.78
N LEU A 83 1.90 -7.58 0.10
CA LEU A 83 2.77 -8.68 -0.32
C LEU A 83 3.86 -8.97 0.71
N ASP A 84 4.05 -8.09 1.70
CA ASP A 84 4.97 -8.29 2.82
C ASP A 84 4.27 -8.00 4.14
N ARG A 85 3.71 -9.04 4.75
CA ARG A 85 2.95 -8.92 6.01
C ARG A 85 3.83 -8.46 7.18
N ARG A 86 5.14 -8.73 7.13
CA ARG A 86 6.05 -8.40 8.25
C ARG A 86 6.05 -6.90 8.55
N HIS A 87 6.05 -6.07 7.53
CA HIS A 87 6.06 -4.62 7.69
C HIS A 87 4.78 -4.13 8.38
N PHE A 88 3.63 -4.64 7.94
CA PHE A 88 2.33 -4.17 8.42
C PHE A 88 1.92 -4.74 9.78
N THR A 89 2.59 -5.77 10.28
CA THR A 89 2.39 -6.23 11.66
C THR A 89 3.18 -5.40 12.67
N VAL A 90 4.26 -4.75 12.24
CA VAL A 90 5.14 -3.93 13.11
C VAL A 90 4.73 -2.46 13.12
N VAL A 91 4.39 -1.89 11.94
CA VAL A 91 4.04 -0.47 11.81
C VAL A 91 2.76 -0.16 12.58
N ARG A 92 2.77 0.97 13.29
CA ARG A 92 1.61 1.47 14.05
C ARG A 92 1.08 2.73 13.38
N PRO A 93 -0.04 2.62 12.63
CA PRO A 93 -0.67 3.78 12.00
C PRO A 93 -1.30 4.70 13.05
N ARG A 94 -1.55 5.96 12.69
CA ARG A 94 -2.08 6.96 13.62
C ARG A 94 -3.54 6.74 13.98
N HIS A 95 -4.33 6.16 13.09
CA HIS A 95 -5.79 6.06 13.22
C HIS A 95 -6.27 4.77 13.89
N ILE A 96 -5.42 3.76 13.99
CA ILE A 96 -5.73 2.44 14.57
C ILE A 96 -4.49 1.86 15.24
N LYS A 97 -4.66 0.82 16.06
CA LYS A 97 -3.52 0.15 16.72
C LYS A 97 -2.69 -0.66 15.73
N THR A 98 -3.35 -1.33 14.80
CA THR A 98 -2.71 -2.15 13.78
C THR A 98 -3.68 -2.34 12.61
N PHE A 99 -3.15 -2.64 11.43
CA PHE A 99 -3.98 -2.94 10.26
C PHE A 99 -4.57 -4.34 10.33
N THR A 100 -5.76 -4.49 9.73
CA THR A 100 -6.29 -5.79 9.35
C THR A 100 -5.70 -6.14 8.00
N LEU A 101 -4.93 -7.24 7.94
CA LEU A 101 -4.25 -7.66 6.72
C LEU A 101 -5.10 -8.64 5.95
N LEU A 102 -5.30 -8.37 4.66
CA LEU A 102 -6.01 -9.26 3.76
C LEU A 102 -4.99 -10.13 2.99
N PRO A 103 -5.35 -11.40 2.72
CA PRO A 103 -4.49 -12.32 1.98
C PRO A 103 -4.15 -11.82 0.57
#